data_444c270e95c05f16982b58654cd33397
#
_entry.id   444c270e95c05f16982b58654cd33397
#
_cell.length_a   1.000
_cell.length_b   1.000
_cell.length_c   1.000
_cell.angle_alpha   90.00
_cell.angle_beta   90.00
_cell.angle_gamma   90.00
#
_symmetry.space_group_name_H-M   'P 1'
#
loop_
_entity.id
_entity.type
_entity.pdbx_description
1 polymer ?
#
loop_
_entity_poly.entity_id
_entity_poly.type
_entity_poly.pdbx_seq_one_letter_code
_entity_poly.pdbx_strand_id
1 'polypeptide(L)'
;MKIGIIPSIQEKYKKQFEYSCDIRLIELLKKTYKTTDIILLTFNHKINNKYKLIVISGANGNDLINYNKSKKNIIRNKLDNKFFNLSQKHNIAVLGICHGAQFIAEKFKSSFHKK
;
A
#
# COMPACT_ATOMS: atom_id res chain seq x y z
N MET A 1 16.28 7.51 -6.81
CA MET A 1 14.89 7.66 -6.36
C MET A 1 14.31 6.27 -6.08
N LYS A 2 13.73 6.09 -4.90
CA LYS A 2 13.09 4.82 -4.53
C LYS A 2 11.58 4.98 -4.51
N ILE A 3 10.89 3.97 -5.00
CA ILE A 3 9.43 3.88 -4.93
C ILE A 3 9.09 2.62 -4.14
N GLY A 4 8.30 2.78 -3.08
CA GLY A 4 7.83 1.65 -2.29
C GLY A 4 6.42 1.28 -2.69
N ILE A 5 6.14 -0.01 -2.81
CA ILE A 5 4.79 -0.52 -3.08
C ILE A 5 4.35 -1.35 -1.89
N ILE A 6 3.18 -1.02 -1.34
CA ILE A 6 2.54 -1.88 -0.36
C ILE A 6 1.83 -2.98 -1.16
N PRO A 7 2.28 -4.24 -1.03
CA PRO A 7 1.76 -5.33 -1.83
C PRO A 7 0.40 -5.82 -1.33
N SER A 8 -0.29 -6.56 -2.17
CA SER A 8 -1.45 -7.34 -1.74
C SER A 8 -1.00 -8.52 -0.88
N ILE A 9 -1.88 -8.97 -0.01
CA ILE A 9 -1.66 -10.16 0.79
C ILE A 9 -2.55 -11.27 0.23
N GLN A 10 -1.95 -12.38 -0.15
CA GLN A 10 -2.66 -13.54 -0.69
C GLN A 10 -2.53 -14.73 0.26
N GLU A 11 -3.62 -15.44 0.44
CA GLU A 11 -3.61 -16.71 1.17
C GLU A 11 -3.65 -17.86 0.16
N LYS A 12 -2.54 -18.60 0.04
CA LYS A 12 -2.46 -19.71 -0.93
C LYS A 12 -2.96 -21.02 -0.35
N TYR A 13 -2.59 -21.31 0.88
CA TYR A 13 -3.02 -22.50 1.62
C TYR A 13 -3.44 -22.01 3.01
N LYS A 14 -4.12 -22.87 3.76
CA LYS A 14 -4.52 -22.52 5.11
C LYS A 14 -3.31 -21.97 5.89
N LYS A 15 -3.42 -20.73 6.37
CA LYS A 15 -2.42 -20.04 7.19
C LYS A 15 -1.10 -19.70 6.47
N GLN A 16 -1.03 -19.87 5.15
CA GLN A 16 0.14 -19.46 4.40
C GLN A 16 -0.16 -18.16 3.65
N PHE A 17 0.51 -17.08 4.01
CA PHE A 17 0.29 -15.77 3.40
C PHE A 17 1.49 -15.37 2.57
N GLU A 18 1.24 -14.71 1.44
CA GLU A 18 2.28 -14.25 0.55
C GLU A 18 2.04 -12.82 0.15
N TYR A 19 3.13 -12.09 -0.07
CA TYR A 19 3.07 -10.77 -0.69
C TYR A 19 2.97 -10.92 -2.20
N SER A 20 2.11 -10.13 -2.82
CA SER A 20 1.96 -10.16 -4.27
C SER A 20 1.79 -8.76 -4.84
N CYS A 21 2.23 -8.59 -6.08
CA CYS A 21 2.09 -7.35 -6.80
C CYS A 21 1.93 -7.62 -8.29
N ASP A 22 1.05 -6.86 -8.95
CA ASP A 22 0.86 -6.97 -10.39
C ASP A 22 2.12 -6.48 -11.11
N ILE A 23 2.66 -7.32 -11.98
CA ILE A 23 3.84 -6.99 -12.78
C ILE A 23 3.61 -5.72 -13.60
N ARG A 24 2.40 -5.52 -14.11
CA ARG A 24 2.07 -4.34 -14.92
C ARG A 24 2.21 -3.04 -14.14
N LEU A 25 1.89 -3.08 -12.85
CA LEU A 25 2.08 -1.91 -11.99
C LEU A 25 3.57 -1.58 -11.85
N ILE A 26 4.39 -2.58 -11.63
CA ILE A 26 5.84 -2.40 -11.51
C ILE A 26 6.42 -1.81 -12.80
N GLU A 27 6.02 -2.37 -13.96
CA GLU A 27 6.47 -1.89 -15.25
C GLU A 27 6.03 -0.46 -15.52
N LEU A 28 4.80 -0.13 -15.19
CA LEU A 28 4.27 1.22 -15.35
C LEU A 28 5.06 2.23 -14.52
N LEU A 29 5.35 1.91 -13.27
CA LEU A 29 6.13 2.78 -12.39
C LEU A 29 7.55 2.98 -12.90
N LYS A 30 8.19 1.91 -13.36
CA LYS A 30 9.53 2.02 -13.94
C LYS A 30 9.55 2.93 -15.16
N LYS A 31 8.57 2.79 -16.04
CA LYS A 31 8.46 3.60 -17.26
C LYS A 31 8.15 5.06 -16.91
N THR A 32 7.20 5.29 -16.02
CA THR A 32 6.72 6.64 -15.68
C THR A 32 7.79 7.45 -14.96
N TYR A 33 8.46 6.84 -14.00
CA TYR A 33 9.43 7.53 -13.15
C TYR A 33 10.86 7.26 -13.54
N LYS A 34 11.10 6.43 -14.56
CA LYS A 34 12.44 6.11 -15.09
C LYS A 34 13.39 5.64 -13.99
N THR A 35 12.89 4.82 -13.08
CA THR A 35 13.67 4.27 -11.99
C THR A 35 13.56 2.75 -11.96
N THR A 36 14.62 2.08 -11.52
CA THR A 36 14.63 0.64 -11.28
C THR A 36 14.49 0.29 -9.80
N ASP A 37 14.50 1.28 -8.93
CA ASP A 37 14.45 1.06 -7.48
C ASP A 37 13.00 0.97 -6.99
N ILE A 38 12.31 -0.08 -7.41
CA ILE A 38 10.97 -0.41 -6.97
C ILE A 38 11.07 -1.46 -5.88
N ILE A 39 10.55 -1.17 -4.71
CA ILE A 39 10.69 -2.02 -3.53
C ILE A 39 9.32 -2.43 -3.02
N LEU A 40 9.08 -3.72 -2.87
CA LEU A 40 7.89 -4.21 -2.17
C LEU A 40 8.11 -4.03 -0.67
N LEU A 41 7.22 -3.27 -0.04
CA LEU A 41 7.34 -2.95 1.36
C LEU A 41 6.75 -4.07 2.22
N THR A 42 7.56 -4.61 3.10
CA THR A 42 7.15 -5.58 4.10
C THR A 42 7.27 -4.96 5.49
N PHE A 43 6.83 -5.67 6.54
CA PHE A 43 6.86 -5.11 7.89
C PHE A 43 8.25 -4.68 8.36
N ASN A 44 9.29 -5.33 7.86
CA ASN A 44 10.65 -5.05 8.30
C ASN A 44 11.32 -3.90 7.54
N HIS A 45 10.69 -3.39 6.50
CA HIS A 45 11.25 -2.28 5.75
C HIS A 45 11.14 -0.98 6.53
N LYS A 46 12.19 -0.16 6.42
CA LYS A 46 12.20 1.21 6.92
C LYS A 46 12.21 2.15 5.74
N ILE A 47 11.35 3.15 5.77
CA ILE A 47 11.34 4.16 4.73
C ILE A 47 11.96 5.45 5.28
N ASN A 48 12.58 6.21 4.37
CA ASN A 48 13.24 7.46 4.69
C ASN A 48 13.08 8.43 3.52
N ASN A 49 13.76 9.56 3.57
CA ASN A 49 13.67 10.59 2.55
C ASN A 49 14.20 10.19 1.16
N LYS A 50 14.82 9.03 1.03
CA LYS A 50 15.22 8.49 -0.29
C LYS A 50 14.02 7.94 -1.06
N TYR A 51 12.93 7.62 -0.39
CA TYR A 51 11.69 7.25 -1.04
C TYR A 51 10.95 8.49 -1.52
N LYS A 52 10.59 8.51 -2.79
CA LYS A 52 9.86 9.64 -3.40
C LYS A 52 8.37 9.38 -3.52
N LEU A 53 7.97 8.11 -3.48
CA LEU A 53 6.58 7.72 -3.65
C LEU A 53 6.31 6.42 -2.91
N ILE A 54 5.18 6.36 -2.24
CA ILE A 54 4.65 5.12 -1.67
C ILE A 54 3.34 4.83 -2.40
N VAL A 55 3.25 3.65 -3.01
CA VAL A 55 2.05 3.21 -3.74
C VAL A 55 1.31 2.21 -2.86
N ILE A 56 0.06 2.53 -2.55
CA ILE A 56 -0.84 1.59 -1.86
C ILE A 56 -1.62 0.88 -2.93
N SER A 57 -1.25 -0.36 -3.21
CA SER A 57 -1.80 -1.13 -4.33
C SER A 57 -3.21 -1.62 -4.07
N GLY A 58 -3.85 -2.15 -5.10
CA GLY A 58 -5.18 -2.72 -5.00
C GLY A 58 -5.20 -3.99 -4.13
N ALA A 59 -6.39 -4.36 -3.71
CA ALA A 59 -6.68 -5.60 -3.03
C ALA A 59 -7.85 -6.28 -3.75
N ASN A 60 -8.11 -7.56 -3.44
CA ASN A 60 -9.23 -8.26 -4.04
C ASN A 60 -10.57 -7.61 -3.66
N GLY A 61 -11.47 -7.49 -4.64
CA GLY A 61 -12.65 -6.64 -4.53
C GLY A 61 -13.58 -6.95 -3.36
N ASN A 62 -13.71 -8.22 -2.98
CA ASN A 62 -14.58 -8.61 -1.87
C ASN A 62 -14.00 -8.29 -0.49
N ASP A 63 -12.74 -7.93 -0.43
CA ASP A 63 -12.05 -7.68 0.83
C ASP A 63 -12.50 -6.37 1.49
N LEU A 64 -13.07 -5.47 0.74
CA LEU A 64 -13.52 -4.19 1.28
C LEU A 64 -14.68 -4.35 2.27
N ILE A 65 -15.62 -5.23 1.97
CA ILE A 65 -16.78 -5.47 2.83
C ILE A 65 -16.37 -6.18 4.12
N ASN A 66 -15.38 -7.06 4.02
CA ASN A 66 -14.92 -7.88 5.14
C ASN A 66 -13.50 -7.50 5.58
N TYR A 67 -13.12 -6.24 5.36
CA TYR A 67 -11.73 -5.80 5.50
C TYR A 67 -11.09 -6.17 6.83
N ASN A 68 -11.82 -6.05 7.91
CA ASN A 68 -11.29 -6.33 9.25
C ASN A 68 -11.57 -7.76 9.73
N LYS A 69 -12.15 -8.62 8.90
CA LYS A 69 -12.59 -9.94 9.33
C LYS A 69 -11.63 -11.06 8.94
N SER A 70 -10.93 -10.94 7.81
CA SER A 70 -9.98 -11.96 7.39
C SER A 70 -8.58 -11.64 7.87
N LYS A 71 -7.78 -12.68 8.11
CA LYS A 71 -6.41 -12.50 8.59
C LYS A 71 -5.54 -11.76 7.57
N LYS A 72 -5.71 -12.04 6.28
CA LYS A 72 -4.97 -11.34 5.23
C LYS A 72 -5.30 -9.84 5.22
N ASN A 73 -6.54 -9.47 5.49
CA ASN A 73 -6.95 -8.08 5.52
C ASN A 73 -6.43 -7.37 6.75
N ILE A 74 -6.34 -8.06 7.88
CA ILE A 74 -5.72 -7.52 9.09
C ILE A 74 -4.24 -7.23 8.83
N ILE A 75 -3.52 -8.17 8.21
CA ILE A 75 -2.11 -7.97 7.84
C ILE A 75 -1.97 -6.78 6.91
N ARG A 76 -2.79 -6.72 5.86
CA ARG A 76 -2.73 -5.63 4.88
C ARG A 76 -3.04 -4.27 5.53
N ASN A 77 -4.04 -4.23 6.41
CA ASN A 77 -4.39 -3.00 7.11
C ASN A 77 -3.25 -2.49 7.99
N LYS A 78 -2.54 -3.37 8.65
CA LYS A 78 -1.37 -2.99 9.44
C LYS A 78 -0.26 -2.42 8.57
N LEU A 79 -0.01 -3.01 7.40
CA LEU A 79 0.96 -2.49 6.44
C LEU A 79 0.56 -1.11 5.94
N ASP A 80 -0.71 -0.96 5.52
CA ASP A 80 -1.22 0.31 5.01
C ASP A 80 -1.04 1.43 6.04
N ASN A 81 -1.46 1.17 7.28
CA ASN A 81 -1.37 2.16 8.34
C ASN A 81 0.09 2.50 8.68
N LYS A 82 0.95 1.49 8.78
CA LYS A 82 2.36 1.72 9.08
C LYS A 82 3.02 2.63 8.06
N PHE A 83 2.91 2.29 6.78
CA PHE A 83 3.61 3.03 5.74
C PHE A 83 2.92 4.34 5.40
N PHE A 84 1.60 4.43 5.56
CA PHE A 84 0.92 5.71 5.42
C PHE A 84 1.40 6.69 6.49
N ASN A 85 1.45 6.27 7.75
CA ASN A 85 1.92 7.13 8.84
C ASN A 85 3.38 7.55 8.66
N LEU A 86 4.24 6.62 8.22
CA LEU A 86 5.64 6.93 7.94
C LEU A 86 5.79 7.91 6.76
N SER A 87 4.96 7.76 5.73
CA SER A 87 4.99 8.69 4.60
C SER A 87 4.57 10.09 5.01
N GLN A 88 3.59 10.23 5.89
CA GLN A 88 3.19 11.53 6.44
C GLN A 88 4.34 12.14 7.24
N LYS A 89 4.98 11.34 8.08
CA LYS A 89 6.11 11.80 8.91
C LYS A 89 7.28 12.29 8.08
N HIS A 90 7.57 11.64 6.97
CA HIS A 90 8.71 11.96 6.11
C HIS A 90 8.34 12.82 4.89
N ASN A 91 7.11 13.28 4.80
CA ASN A 91 6.61 14.08 3.67
C ASN A 91 6.80 13.39 2.32
N ILE A 92 6.49 12.09 2.26
CA ILE A 92 6.60 11.30 1.05
C ILE A 92 5.23 11.27 0.38
N ALA A 93 5.19 11.47 -0.95
CA ALA A 93 3.96 11.39 -1.72
C ALA A 93 3.37 9.98 -1.67
N VAL A 94 2.04 9.88 -1.65
CA VAL A 94 1.32 8.61 -1.59
C VAL A 94 0.35 8.54 -2.76
N LEU A 95 0.38 7.43 -3.48
CA LEU A 95 -0.57 7.13 -4.56
C LEU A 95 -1.37 5.90 -4.17
N GLY A 96 -2.69 6.02 -4.15
CA GLY A 96 -3.58 4.88 -3.89
C GLY A 96 -4.23 4.38 -5.16
N ILE A 97 -4.30 3.07 -5.32
CA ILE A 97 -4.93 2.40 -6.47
C ILE A 97 -6.03 1.48 -5.94
N CYS A 98 -7.26 1.65 -6.42
CA CYS A 98 -8.43 0.88 -6.01
C CYS A 98 -8.60 0.88 -4.48
N HIS A 99 -8.32 -0.23 -3.81
CA HIS A 99 -8.33 -0.32 -2.35
C HIS A 99 -7.47 0.78 -1.71
N GLY A 100 -6.29 1.04 -2.27
CA GLY A 100 -5.41 2.09 -1.76
C GLY A 100 -6.04 3.47 -1.83
N ALA A 101 -6.76 3.77 -2.91
CA ALA A 101 -7.49 5.03 -3.03
C ALA A 101 -8.57 5.16 -1.97
N GLN A 102 -9.29 4.08 -1.70
CA GLN A 102 -10.32 4.05 -0.66
C GLN A 102 -9.73 4.20 0.73
N PHE A 103 -8.60 3.55 0.98
CA PHE A 103 -7.88 3.69 2.24
C PHE A 103 -7.50 5.15 2.51
N ILE A 104 -6.93 5.82 1.51
CA ILE A 104 -6.56 7.23 1.65
C ILE A 104 -7.79 8.09 1.88
N ALA A 105 -8.87 7.86 1.14
CA ALA A 105 -10.11 8.60 1.32
C ALA A 105 -10.65 8.46 2.74
N GLU A 106 -10.60 7.26 3.32
CA GLU A 106 -11.02 7.03 4.71
C GLU A 106 -10.16 7.81 5.72
N LYS A 107 -8.86 7.91 5.48
CA LYS A 107 -7.96 8.67 6.35
C LYS A 107 -8.31 10.16 6.39
N PHE A 108 -8.81 10.70 5.30
CA PHE A 108 -9.17 12.12 5.21
C PHE A 108 -10.66 12.39 5.42
N LYS A 109 -11.48 11.37 5.56
CA LYS A 109 -12.93 11.51 5.66
C LYS A 109 -13.38 12.41 6.81
N SER A 110 -12.79 12.25 7.98
CA SER A 110 -13.15 13.06 9.14
C SER A 110 -12.81 14.54 8.94
N SER A 111 -11.78 14.85 8.17
CA SER A 111 -11.42 16.24 7.86
C SER A 111 -12.45 16.91 6.96
N PHE A 112 -13.01 16.15 6.01
CA PHE A 112 -14.07 16.66 5.14
C PHE A 112 -15.37 16.89 5.88
N HIS A 113 -15.70 16.03 6.82
CA HIS A 113 -16.95 16.11 7.56
C HIS A 113 -16.93 17.16 8.69
N LYS A 114 -15.78 17.62 9.10
CA LYS A 114 -15.64 18.64 10.14
C LYS A 114 -15.91 20.07 9.64
N LYS A 115 -16.10 20.21 8.37
CA LYS A 115 -16.48 21.49 7.79
C LYS A 115 -17.97 21.72 7.89
#